data_0664258f047f49312feef36bdcc52d63
#
_entry.id   0664258f047f49312feef36bdcc52d63
#
_cell.length_a   1.000
_cell.length_b   1.000
_cell.length_c   1.000
_cell.angle_alpha   90.00
_cell.angle_beta   90.00
_cell.angle_gamma   90.00
#
_symmetry.space_group_name_H-M   'P 1'
#
loop_
_entity.id
_entity.type
_entity.pdbx_description
1 polymer ?
#
loop_
_entity_poly.entity_id
_entity_poly.type
_entity_poly.pdbx_seq_one_letter_code
_entity_poly.pdbx_strand_id
1 'polypeptide(L)'
;MKVFVLSLASDVKKRAVFERHFSCTKLSFSFFDGVDGQELCRKPSASDKLLYMPLEESCLTPGEIGCALGHFAIYREIVDKNIPFALVMEDDAYIAQSDVTDFLNFLDAYGDGVPKNSVILLTSNVQYSPLARTNLAGVYGCYKSGNGTYGYLIDNEAARKLMTVVLPIRYEADFWKGLQYSAGIRIMVCKKSYVRNGDLLYTKSYIAHDRNKMKELRSDK
;
A
#
# COMPACT_ATOMS: atom_id res chain seq x y z
N MET A 1 5.50 -15.67 -7.71
CA MET A 1 5.33 -14.28 -7.21
C MET A 1 5.34 -14.27 -5.69
N LYS A 2 6.03 -13.32 -5.05
CA LYS A 2 5.97 -13.11 -3.59
C LYS A 2 4.76 -12.26 -3.24
N VAL A 3 4.02 -12.63 -2.17
CA VAL A 3 2.88 -11.86 -1.66
C VAL A 3 3.20 -11.43 -0.22
N PHE A 4 3.22 -10.12 0.02
CA PHE A 4 3.36 -9.52 1.33
C PHE A 4 2.02 -8.95 1.79
N VAL A 5 1.67 -9.16 3.04
CA VAL A 5 0.50 -8.57 3.69
C VAL A 5 0.97 -7.73 4.87
N LEU A 6 0.93 -6.41 4.72
CA LEU A 6 1.31 -5.48 5.77
C LEU A 6 0.25 -5.52 6.89
N SER A 7 0.67 -5.78 8.10
CA SER A 7 -0.20 -5.87 9.26
C SER A 7 0.59 -5.65 10.54
N LEU A 8 0.02 -5.00 11.54
CA LEU A 8 0.64 -4.95 12.87
C LEU A 8 0.70 -6.36 13.47
N ALA A 9 1.84 -6.72 14.07
CA ALA A 9 2.00 -8.02 14.73
C ALA A 9 0.98 -8.22 15.88
N SER A 10 0.57 -7.12 16.53
CA SER A 10 -0.45 -7.11 17.58
C SER A 10 -1.87 -7.35 17.08
N ASP A 11 -2.12 -7.20 15.76
CA ASP A 11 -3.47 -7.23 15.19
C ASP A 11 -3.92 -8.65 14.78
N VAL A 12 -3.83 -9.57 15.75
CA VAL A 12 -4.14 -11.00 15.56
C VAL A 12 -5.54 -11.21 14.94
N LYS A 13 -6.51 -10.38 15.33
CA LYS A 13 -7.88 -10.50 14.81
C LYS A 13 -7.96 -10.16 13.32
N LYS A 14 -7.36 -9.07 12.88
CA LYS A 14 -7.33 -8.71 11.46
C LYS A 14 -6.58 -9.75 10.65
N ARG A 15 -5.42 -10.21 11.13
CA ARG A 15 -4.67 -11.30 10.48
C ARG A 15 -5.53 -12.55 10.29
N ALA A 16 -6.24 -13.02 11.32
CA ALA A 16 -7.10 -14.18 11.23
C ALA A 16 -8.27 -13.98 10.25
N VAL A 17 -8.82 -12.77 10.18
CA VAL A 17 -9.88 -12.45 9.22
C VAL A 17 -9.33 -12.41 7.80
N PHE A 18 -8.19 -11.75 7.58
CA PHE A 18 -7.51 -11.73 6.28
C PHE A 18 -7.21 -13.16 5.79
N GLU A 19 -6.60 -14.00 6.62
CA GLU A 19 -6.31 -15.43 6.29
C GLU A 19 -7.54 -16.16 5.79
N ARG A 20 -8.64 -16.03 6.53
CA ARG A 20 -9.91 -16.69 6.17
C ARG A 20 -10.42 -16.23 4.80
N HIS A 21 -10.39 -14.92 4.53
CA HIS A 21 -10.88 -14.39 3.27
C HIS A 21 -9.93 -14.68 2.11
N PHE A 22 -8.64 -14.54 2.34
CA PHE A 22 -7.64 -14.72 1.29
C PHE A 22 -7.41 -16.21 0.92
N SER A 23 -7.80 -17.14 1.80
CA SER A 23 -7.70 -18.59 1.55
C SER A 23 -8.39 -19.04 0.26
N CYS A 24 -9.45 -18.33 -0.18
CA CYS A 24 -10.14 -18.64 -1.43
C CYS A 24 -9.27 -18.46 -2.68
N THR A 25 -8.20 -17.67 -2.61
CA THR A 25 -7.26 -17.47 -3.72
C THR A 25 -6.26 -18.61 -3.86
N LYS A 26 -6.04 -19.40 -2.80
CA LYS A 26 -4.98 -20.42 -2.71
C LYS A 26 -3.56 -19.88 -2.92
N LEU A 27 -3.36 -18.57 -2.94
CA LEU A 27 -2.04 -17.95 -3.04
C LEU A 27 -1.33 -18.06 -1.69
N SER A 28 -0.06 -18.43 -1.73
CA SER A 28 0.81 -18.35 -0.55
C SER A 28 1.18 -16.91 -0.29
N PHE A 29 1.06 -16.45 0.94
CA PHE A 29 1.45 -15.13 1.37
C PHE A 29 2.23 -15.16 2.69
N SER A 30 2.81 -14.05 3.08
CA SER A 30 3.41 -13.87 4.40
C SER A 30 2.98 -12.53 4.97
N PHE A 31 2.61 -12.50 6.25
CA PHE A 31 2.50 -11.24 6.96
C PHE A 31 3.85 -10.57 7.06
N PHE A 32 3.85 -9.28 6.84
CA PHE A 32 4.96 -8.38 7.07
C PHE A 32 4.61 -7.49 8.26
N ASP A 33 5.41 -7.55 9.32
CA ASP A 33 5.12 -6.81 10.55
C ASP A 33 5.25 -5.31 10.31
N GLY A 34 4.12 -4.62 10.40
CA GLY A 34 4.03 -3.17 10.26
C GLY A 34 4.61 -2.44 11.46
N VAL A 35 4.85 -1.14 11.27
CA VAL A 35 5.31 -0.24 12.33
C VAL A 35 4.11 0.34 13.08
N ASP A 36 4.08 0.16 14.41
CA ASP A 36 3.11 0.85 15.25
C ASP A 36 3.49 2.33 15.38
N GLY A 37 2.86 3.17 14.55
CA GLY A 37 3.12 4.60 14.55
C GLY A 37 2.75 5.31 15.85
N GLN A 38 1.77 4.79 16.60
CA GLN A 38 1.40 5.36 17.89
C GLN A 38 2.51 5.15 18.91
N GLU A 39 3.07 3.95 18.97
CA GLU A 39 4.18 3.65 19.87
C GLU A 39 5.44 4.43 19.46
N LEU A 40 5.77 4.42 18.15
CA LEU A 40 6.91 5.14 17.58
C LEU A 40 6.87 6.63 17.90
N CYS A 41 5.73 7.30 17.66
CA CYS A 41 5.61 8.75 17.84
C CYS A 41 5.48 9.17 19.31
N ARG A 42 5.07 8.26 20.20
CA ARG A 42 4.93 8.56 21.64
C ARG A 42 6.26 8.73 22.35
N LYS A 43 7.27 7.92 22.01
CA LYS A 43 8.60 7.94 22.59
C LYS A 43 9.69 7.68 21.55
N PRO A 44 9.88 8.59 20.59
CA PRO A 44 10.84 8.37 19.52
C PRO A 44 12.27 8.45 20.04
N SER A 45 13.12 7.50 19.65
CA SER A 45 14.56 7.59 19.81
C SER A 45 15.16 8.68 18.90
N ALA A 46 16.44 9.00 19.05
CA ALA A 46 17.12 9.95 18.18
C ALA A 46 17.14 9.48 16.71
N SER A 47 17.26 8.17 16.47
CA SER A 47 17.21 7.59 15.12
C SER A 47 15.80 7.62 14.53
N ASP A 48 14.77 7.37 15.34
CA ASP A 48 13.38 7.39 14.87
C ASP A 48 12.97 8.77 14.35
N LYS A 49 13.46 9.84 14.99
CA LYS A 49 13.21 11.23 14.57
C LYS A 49 13.76 11.57 13.17
N LEU A 50 14.63 10.72 12.63
CA LEU A 50 15.14 10.87 11.26
C LEU A 50 14.25 10.18 10.22
N LEU A 51 13.31 9.35 10.66
CA LEU A 51 12.47 8.55 9.77
C LEU A 51 11.23 9.29 9.27
N TYR A 52 10.79 10.34 9.95
CA TYR A 52 9.59 11.09 9.60
C TYR A 52 9.71 12.57 9.98
N MET A 53 8.91 13.41 9.35
CA MET A 53 8.78 14.82 9.71
C MET A 53 8.16 14.94 11.11
N PRO A 54 8.63 15.89 11.95
CA PRO A 54 8.01 16.15 13.25
C PRO A 54 6.49 16.34 13.14
N LEU A 55 5.73 15.80 14.09
CA LEU A 55 4.25 15.83 14.04
C LEU A 55 3.71 17.27 14.03
N GLU A 56 4.44 18.20 14.64
CA GLU A 56 4.11 19.62 14.68
C GLU A 56 4.21 20.30 13.31
N GLU A 57 5.08 19.75 12.44
CA GLU A 57 5.35 20.24 11.08
C GLU A 57 4.63 19.40 10.03
N SER A 58 4.11 18.24 10.42
CA SER A 58 3.45 17.27 9.54
C SER A 58 1.94 17.39 9.62
N CYS A 59 1.27 17.09 8.49
CA CYS A 59 -0.18 16.87 8.48
C CYS A 59 -0.56 15.40 8.73
N LEU A 60 0.43 14.52 8.90
CA LEU A 60 0.22 13.09 9.06
C LEU A 60 -0.14 12.72 10.49
N THR A 61 -0.97 11.70 10.63
CA THR A 61 -1.23 11.02 11.89
C THR A 61 -0.13 10.00 12.18
N PRO A 62 0.07 9.60 13.45
CA PRO A 62 0.97 8.50 13.77
C PRO A 62 0.70 7.22 12.99
N GLY A 63 -0.58 6.86 12.79
CA GLY A 63 -0.97 5.69 12.02
C GLY A 63 -0.53 5.77 10.55
N GLU A 64 -0.64 6.95 9.91
CA GLU A 64 -0.16 7.18 8.54
C GLU A 64 1.36 7.08 8.44
N ILE A 65 2.09 7.59 9.44
CA ILE A 65 3.55 7.44 9.53
C ILE A 65 3.92 5.97 9.65
N GLY A 66 3.25 5.21 10.52
CA GLY A 66 3.48 3.77 10.70
C GLY A 66 3.21 2.99 9.42
N CYS A 67 2.09 3.28 8.73
CA CYS A 67 1.75 2.67 7.45
C CYS A 67 2.83 2.95 6.39
N ALA A 68 3.24 4.21 6.22
CA ALA A 68 4.26 4.58 5.24
C ALA A 68 5.62 3.93 5.52
N LEU A 69 6.03 3.83 6.80
CA LEU A 69 7.24 3.11 7.21
C LEU A 69 7.13 1.61 6.97
N GLY A 70 5.94 1.02 7.15
CA GLY A 70 5.67 -0.38 6.83
C GLY A 70 5.86 -0.67 5.35
N HIS A 71 5.30 0.16 4.46
CA HIS A 71 5.52 0.04 3.02
C HIS A 71 6.98 0.26 2.63
N PHE A 72 7.65 1.25 3.22
CA PHE A 72 9.08 1.45 3.02
C PHE A 72 9.91 0.20 3.39
N ALA A 73 9.58 -0.45 4.50
CA ALA A 73 10.25 -1.67 4.93
C ALA A 73 10.02 -2.84 3.94
N ILE A 74 8.82 -2.94 3.34
CA ILE A 74 8.54 -3.90 2.26
C ILE A 74 9.37 -3.57 1.01
N TYR A 75 9.51 -2.31 0.62
CA TYR A 75 10.37 -1.93 -0.52
C TYR A 75 11.82 -2.34 -0.28
N ARG A 76 12.34 -2.14 0.93
CA ARG A 76 13.66 -2.59 1.33
C ARG A 76 13.79 -4.12 1.22
N GLU A 77 12.82 -4.87 1.72
CA GLU A 77 12.81 -6.34 1.64
C GLU A 77 12.84 -6.84 0.18
N ILE A 78 12.07 -6.19 -0.71
CA ILE A 78 12.04 -6.50 -2.15
C ILE A 78 13.43 -6.29 -2.75
N VAL A 79 14.09 -5.19 -2.42
CA VAL A 79 15.40 -4.82 -2.94
C VAL A 79 16.50 -5.72 -2.36
N ASP A 80 16.54 -5.88 -1.04
CA ASP A 80 17.59 -6.63 -0.33
C ASP A 80 17.58 -8.12 -0.72
N LYS A 81 16.38 -8.69 -0.95
CA LYS A 81 16.22 -10.07 -1.38
C LYS A 81 16.17 -10.24 -2.90
N ASN A 82 16.41 -9.17 -3.65
CA ASN A 82 16.38 -9.16 -5.11
C ASN A 82 15.11 -9.82 -5.69
N ILE A 83 13.95 -9.54 -5.07
CA ILE A 83 12.65 -10.05 -5.52
C ILE A 83 12.29 -9.32 -6.81
N PRO A 84 12.07 -10.01 -7.95
CA PRO A 84 11.82 -9.34 -9.23
C PRO A 84 10.56 -8.46 -9.20
N PHE A 85 9.49 -8.97 -8.60
CA PHE A 85 8.25 -8.23 -8.34
C PHE A 85 7.44 -8.91 -7.23
N ALA A 86 6.57 -8.14 -6.60
CA ALA A 86 5.73 -8.61 -5.51
C ALA A 86 4.30 -8.07 -5.60
N LEU A 87 3.35 -8.82 -5.06
CA LEU A 87 2.05 -8.34 -4.66
C LEU A 87 2.14 -7.85 -3.22
N VAL A 88 1.78 -6.61 -2.98
CA VAL A 88 1.70 -6.02 -1.64
C VAL A 88 0.25 -5.72 -1.33
N MET A 89 -0.21 -6.13 -0.16
CA MET A 89 -1.58 -5.91 0.33
C MET A 89 -1.53 -5.40 1.78
N GLU A 90 -2.61 -4.77 2.22
CA GLU A 90 -2.85 -4.46 3.64
C GLU A 90 -3.80 -5.50 4.26
N ASP A 91 -3.85 -5.60 5.58
CA ASP A 91 -4.65 -6.60 6.28
C ASP A 91 -6.16 -6.34 6.25
N ASP A 92 -6.57 -5.17 5.76
CA ASP A 92 -7.96 -4.80 5.46
C ASP A 92 -8.31 -4.95 3.97
N ALA A 93 -7.42 -5.50 3.17
CA ALA A 93 -7.68 -5.77 1.76
C ALA A 93 -8.72 -6.88 1.59
N TYR A 94 -9.65 -6.66 0.66
CA TYR A 94 -10.73 -7.59 0.36
C TYR A 94 -10.84 -7.87 -1.13
N ILE A 95 -11.01 -9.16 -1.48
CA ILE A 95 -11.31 -9.63 -2.83
C ILE A 95 -12.69 -10.30 -2.79
N ALA A 96 -13.64 -9.78 -3.57
CA ALA A 96 -14.95 -10.40 -3.63
C ALA A 96 -14.87 -11.82 -4.19
N GLN A 97 -15.62 -12.76 -3.62
CA GLN A 97 -15.60 -14.17 -4.04
C GLN A 97 -15.87 -14.34 -5.54
N SER A 98 -16.76 -13.52 -6.10
CA SER A 98 -17.06 -13.49 -7.54
C SER A 98 -15.88 -13.02 -8.41
N ASP A 99 -14.91 -12.32 -7.85
CA ASP A 99 -13.78 -11.73 -8.56
C ASP A 99 -12.50 -12.57 -8.45
N VAL A 100 -12.48 -13.61 -7.61
CA VAL A 100 -11.29 -14.42 -7.32
C VAL A 100 -10.70 -15.04 -8.59
N THR A 101 -11.52 -15.67 -9.42
CA THR A 101 -11.04 -16.29 -10.68
C THR A 101 -10.43 -15.27 -11.63
N ASP A 102 -11.10 -14.14 -11.81
CA ASP A 102 -10.60 -13.06 -12.68
C ASP A 102 -9.31 -12.44 -12.12
N PHE A 103 -9.23 -12.30 -10.80
CA PHE A 103 -8.02 -11.83 -10.12
C PHE A 103 -6.83 -12.78 -10.34
N LEU A 104 -7.04 -14.08 -10.19
CA LEU A 104 -5.99 -15.08 -10.42
C LEU A 104 -5.54 -15.08 -11.89
N ASN A 105 -6.49 -15.07 -12.84
CA ASN A 105 -6.18 -14.96 -14.27
C ASN A 105 -5.40 -13.67 -14.57
N PHE A 106 -5.76 -12.57 -13.92
CA PHE A 106 -5.01 -11.32 -14.03
C PHE A 106 -3.58 -11.49 -13.52
N LEU A 107 -3.37 -12.09 -12.36
CA LEU A 107 -2.02 -12.32 -11.81
C LEU A 107 -1.20 -13.27 -12.68
N ASP A 108 -1.82 -14.32 -13.23
CA ASP A 108 -1.15 -15.29 -14.10
C ASP A 108 -0.67 -14.63 -15.41
N ALA A 109 -1.43 -13.67 -15.94
CA ALA A 109 -1.01 -12.87 -17.11
C ALA A 109 0.26 -12.05 -16.85
N TYR A 110 0.63 -11.85 -15.60
CA TYR A 110 1.85 -11.15 -15.17
C TYR A 110 2.87 -12.11 -14.52
N GLY A 111 2.69 -13.40 -14.67
CA GLY A 111 3.57 -14.43 -14.11
C GLY A 111 5.05 -14.25 -14.47
N ASP A 112 5.33 -13.67 -15.64
CA ASP A 112 6.68 -13.35 -16.11
C ASP A 112 7.19 -11.98 -15.62
N GLY A 113 6.39 -11.25 -14.86
CA GLY A 113 6.77 -9.97 -14.25
C GLY A 113 5.90 -8.79 -14.66
N VAL A 114 5.90 -7.77 -13.84
CA VAL A 114 5.30 -6.46 -14.13
C VAL A 114 6.25 -5.62 -14.96
N PRO A 115 5.76 -4.60 -15.70
CA PRO A 115 6.64 -3.70 -16.43
C PRO A 115 7.66 -3.06 -15.51
N LYS A 116 8.92 -2.99 -15.94
CA LYS A 116 10.00 -2.38 -15.16
C LYS A 116 9.68 -0.96 -14.75
N ASN A 117 10.13 -0.60 -13.55
CA ASN A 117 9.97 0.73 -12.98
C ASN A 117 8.50 1.12 -12.82
N SER A 118 7.67 0.20 -12.34
CA SER A 118 6.24 0.43 -12.25
C SER A 118 5.58 -0.12 -10.98
N VAL A 119 4.46 0.52 -10.64
CA VAL A 119 3.47 0.05 -9.68
C VAL A 119 2.13 -0.07 -10.40
N ILE A 120 1.42 -1.19 -10.20
CA ILE A 120 0.07 -1.41 -10.75
C ILE A 120 -0.91 -1.46 -9.57
N LEU A 121 -1.76 -0.45 -9.45
CA LEU A 121 -2.80 -0.38 -8.43
C LEU A 121 -3.96 -1.31 -8.81
N LEU A 122 -4.38 -2.15 -7.88
CA LEU A 122 -5.42 -3.17 -8.07
C LEU A 122 -6.81 -2.68 -7.63
N THR A 123 -6.92 -1.39 -7.31
CA THR A 123 -8.14 -0.74 -6.86
C THR A 123 -8.66 0.28 -7.88
N SER A 124 -10.00 0.41 -7.99
CA SER A 124 -10.66 1.38 -8.87
C SER A 124 -10.90 2.76 -8.22
N ASN A 125 -10.48 2.97 -6.97
CA ASN A 125 -10.55 4.29 -6.33
C ASN A 125 -9.64 5.32 -6.99
N VAL A 126 -9.02 4.93 -8.09
CA VAL A 126 -8.05 5.71 -8.86
C VAL A 126 -8.63 6.05 -10.23
N GLN A 127 -8.57 7.31 -10.60
CA GLN A 127 -8.99 7.73 -11.93
C GLN A 127 -7.90 7.42 -12.95
N TYR A 128 -8.26 6.72 -14.01
CA TYR A 128 -7.39 6.46 -15.16
C TYR A 128 -7.85 7.22 -16.40
N SER A 129 -6.92 7.52 -17.29
CA SER A 129 -7.26 8.07 -18.60
C SER A 129 -7.53 6.91 -19.59
N PRO A 130 -8.71 6.86 -20.22
CA PRO A 130 -8.95 5.87 -21.27
C PRO A 130 -7.99 5.98 -22.46
N LEU A 131 -7.35 7.16 -22.63
CA LEU A 131 -6.34 7.42 -23.66
C LEU A 131 -4.95 6.94 -23.26
N ALA A 132 -4.66 6.81 -21.95
CA ALA A 132 -3.40 6.30 -21.45
C ALA A 132 -3.39 4.77 -21.37
N ARG A 133 -3.70 4.12 -22.49
CA ARG A 133 -3.65 2.66 -22.61
C ARG A 133 -2.22 2.18 -22.46
N THR A 134 -2.05 1.06 -21.77
CA THR A 134 -0.79 0.33 -21.75
C THR A 134 -0.88 -0.86 -22.70
N ASN A 135 0.23 -1.54 -22.95
CA ASN A 135 0.24 -2.83 -23.67
C ASN A 135 -0.36 -3.98 -22.82
N LEU A 136 -0.77 -3.70 -21.61
CA LEU A 136 -1.33 -4.67 -20.67
C LEU A 136 -2.85 -4.61 -20.70
N ALA A 137 -3.51 -5.74 -20.92
CA ALA A 137 -4.97 -5.80 -20.99
C ALA A 137 -5.62 -5.32 -19.68
N GLY A 138 -6.51 -4.34 -19.80
CA GLY A 138 -7.24 -3.80 -18.65
C GLY A 138 -6.42 -2.92 -17.70
N VAL A 139 -5.19 -2.55 -18.05
CA VAL A 139 -4.31 -1.67 -17.27
C VAL A 139 -4.08 -0.36 -18.02
N TYR A 140 -4.19 0.74 -17.30
CA TYR A 140 -4.11 2.11 -17.85
C TYR A 140 -3.13 2.95 -17.04
N GLY A 141 -2.59 3.99 -17.65
CA GLY A 141 -1.85 5.01 -16.92
C GLY A 141 -2.74 5.75 -15.93
N CYS A 142 -2.23 5.97 -14.73
CA CYS A 142 -2.93 6.72 -13.70
C CYS A 142 -3.01 8.19 -14.08
N TYR A 143 -4.22 8.76 -14.15
CA TYR A 143 -4.43 10.18 -14.42
C TYR A 143 -4.54 10.99 -13.12
N LYS A 144 -5.31 10.50 -12.17
CA LYS A 144 -5.47 11.09 -10.84
C LYS A 144 -5.50 9.98 -9.82
N SER A 145 -4.52 9.93 -8.95
CA SER A 145 -4.49 8.95 -7.89
C SER A 145 -5.66 9.20 -6.93
N GLY A 146 -6.45 8.18 -6.69
CA GLY A 146 -7.25 8.07 -5.49
C GLY A 146 -6.38 7.56 -4.35
N ASN A 147 -6.94 7.46 -3.18
CA ASN A 147 -6.25 6.99 -1.99
C ASN A 147 -6.39 5.46 -1.86
N GLY A 148 -5.39 4.82 -1.34
CA GLY A 148 -5.39 3.43 -0.93
C GLY A 148 -4.17 2.64 -1.39
N THR A 149 -3.59 1.95 -0.43
CA THR A 149 -2.50 0.99 -0.59
C THR A 149 -2.99 -0.45 -0.37
N TYR A 150 -4.31 -0.67 -0.43
CA TYR A 150 -4.96 -1.96 -0.15
C TYR A 150 -4.38 -3.13 -0.93
N GLY A 151 -3.97 -2.88 -2.19
CA GLY A 151 -3.33 -3.89 -3.02
C GLY A 151 -2.70 -3.31 -4.27
N TYR A 152 -1.44 -3.67 -4.51
CA TYR A 152 -0.69 -3.27 -5.70
C TYR A 152 0.41 -4.27 -6.05
N LEU A 153 0.75 -4.33 -7.33
CA LEU A 153 1.95 -5.00 -7.81
C LEU A 153 3.08 -3.97 -7.92
N ILE A 154 4.28 -4.37 -7.55
CA ILE A 154 5.48 -3.52 -7.62
C ILE A 154 6.68 -4.33 -8.11
N ASP A 155 7.47 -3.77 -9.03
CA ASP A 155 8.74 -4.36 -9.43
C ASP A 155 9.92 -3.86 -8.58
N ASN A 156 11.03 -4.58 -8.64
CA ASN A 156 12.24 -4.27 -7.85
C ASN A 156 12.81 -2.88 -8.13
N GLU A 157 12.78 -2.45 -9.39
CA GLU A 157 13.30 -1.12 -9.77
C GLU A 157 12.47 0.00 -9.18
N ALA A 158 11.13 -0.11 -9.22
CA ALA A 158 10.24 0.86 -8.60
C ALA A 158 10.43 0.89 -7.08
N ALA A 159 10.54 -0.28 -6.42
CA ALA A 159 10.83 -0.36 -5.00
C ALA A 159 12.14 0.35 -4.63
N ARG A 160 13.21 0.12 -5.40
CA ARG A 160 14.51 0.78 -5.21
C ARG A 160 14.42 2.29 -5.33
N LYS A 161 13.69 2.81 -6.32
CA LYS A 161 13.51 4.25 -6.52
C LYS A 161 12.65 4.87 -5.42
N LEU A 162 11.58 4.20 -4.99
CA LEU A 162 10.75 4.67 -3.88
C LEU A 162 11.58 4.81 -2.60
N MET A 163 12.47 3.88 -2.32
CA MET A 163 13.37 3.98 -1.15
C MET A 163 14.22 5.25 -1.13
N THR A 164 14.54 5.85 -2.27
CA THR A 164 15.37 7.07 -2.32
C THR A 164 14.61 8.35 -2.04
N VAL A 165 13.27 8.32 -2.05
CA VAL A 165 12.43 9.53 -1.94
C VAL A 165 11.43 9.51 -0.79
N VAL A 166 11.15 8.34 -0.21
CA VAL A 166 10.11 8.17 0.81
C VAL A 166 10.57 8.69 2.17
N LEU A 167 11.86 8.55 2.51
CA LEU A 167 12.37 9.04 3.79
C LEU A 167 12.95 10.45 3.68
N PRO A 168 12.81 11.27 4.73
CA PRO A 168 11.89 11.09 5.87
C PRO A 168 10.44 11.13 5.43
N ILE A 169 9.56 10.35 6.08
CA ILE A 169 8.12 10.30 5.76
C ILE A 169 7.53 11.71 5.87
N ARG A 170 6.94 12.18 4.77
CA ARG A 170 6.30 13.49 4.62
C ARG A 170 4.88 13.41 4.09
N TYR A 171 4.54 12.28 3.49
CA TYR A 171 3.26 12.04 2.80
C TYR A 171 2.74 10.65 3.17
N GLU A 172 1.44 10.47 3.00
CA GLU A 172 0.80 9.16 3.15
C GLU A 172 1.41 8.14 2.17
N ALA A 173 1.35 6.86 2.53
CA ALA A 173 1.85 5.76 1.70
C ALA A 173 1.20 5.72 0.31
N ASP A 174 -0.04 6.20 0.20
CA ASP A 174 -0.86 6.23 -1.01
C ASP A 174 -0.79 7.55 -1.79
N PHE A 175 0.14 8.43 -1.48
CA PHE A 175 0.39 9.66 -2.26
C PHE A 175 1.05 9.34 -3.62
N TRP A 176 0.44 8.40 -4.35
CA TRP A 176 0.99 7.82 -5.57
C TRP A 176 1.40 8.83 -6.64
N LYS A 177 0.63 9.91 -6.80
CA LYS A 177 0.97 10.96 -7.78
C LYS A 177 2.26 11.67 -7.44
N GLY A 178 2.45 12.04 -6.18
CA GLY A 178 3.70 12.66 -5.73
C GLY A 178 4.88 11.69 -5.84
N LEU A 179 4.69 10.44 -5.41
CA LEU A 179 5.69 9.38 -5.50
C LEU A 179 6.08 9.09 -6.96
N GLN A 180 5.12 9.10 -7.90
CA GLN A 180 5.39 8.95 -9.33
C GLN A 180 6.38 9.99 -9.83
N TYR A 181 6.16 11.26 -9.49
CA TYR A 181 7.04 12.35 -9.93
C TYR A 181 8.38 12.32 -9.20
N SER A 182 8.37 12.17 -7.89
CA SER A 182 9.59 12.23 -7.07
C SER A 182 10.54 11.07 -7.34
N ALA A 183 10.02 9.85 -7.50
CA ALA A 183 10.80 8.66 -7.77
C ALA A 183 11.02 8.40 -9.27
N GLY A 184 10.32 9.09 -10.17
CA GLY A 184 10.39 8.83 -11.61
C GLY A 184 9.93 7.42 -11.98
N ILE A 185 8.88 6.92 -11.30
CA ILE A 185 8.26 5.61 -11.56
C ILE A 185 6.97 5.76 -12.35
N ARG A 186 6.49 4.65 -12.91
CA ARG A 186 5.20 4.61 -13.58
C ARG A 186 4.12 4.07 -12.62
N ILE A 187 3.07 4.85 -12.40
CA ILE A 187 1.88 4.36 -11.70
C ILE A 187 0.82 4.01 -12.72
N MET A 188 0.39 2.77 -12.69
CA MET A 188 -0.66 2.22 -13.53
C MET A 188 -1.81 1.73 -12.65
N VAL A 189 -2.98 1.56 -13.22
CA VAL A 189 -4.18 1.15 -12.48
C VAL A 189 -4.99 0.14 -13.30
N CYS A 190 -5.53 -0.87 -12.63
CA CYS A 190 -6.49 -1.78 -13.21
C CYS A 190 -7.84 -1.10 -13.40
N LYS A 191 -8.45 -1.27 -14.58
CA LYS A 191 -9.83 -0.84 -14.83
C LYS A 191 -10.81 -1.54 -13.88
N LYS A 192 -10.61 -2.84 -13.66
CA LYS A 192 -11.38 -3.62 -12.69
C LYS A 192 -10.76 -3.46 -11.30
N SER A 193 -11.58 -3.15 -10.31
CA SER A 193 -11.15 -3.18 -8.91
C SER A 193 -11.13 -4.61 -8.42
N TYR A 194 -9.95 -5.22 -8.41
CA TYR A 194 -9.78 -6.56 -7.85
C TYR A 194 -9.70 -6.53 -6.33
N VAL A 195 -9.00 -5.53 -5.79
CA VAL A 195 -8.80 -5.36 -4.36
C VAL A 195 -9.55 -4.13 -3.89
N ARG A 196 -10.31 -4.28 -2.80
CA ARG A 196 -11.14 -3.24 -2.19
C ARG A 196 -10.77 -3.09 -0.73
N ASN A 197 -11.14 -1.96 -0.15
CA ASN A 197 -11.08 -1.79 1.30
C ASN A 197 -12.17 -2.65 1.97
N GLY A 198 -11.77 -3.46 2.92
CA GLY A 198 -12.63 -4.32 3.72
C GLY A 198 -13.14 -3.71 5.02
N ASP A 199 -12.94 -2.40 5.27
CA ASP A 199 -13.38 -1.72 6.50
C ASP A 199 -14.87 -1.95 6.86
N LEU A 200 -15.71 -2.18 5.84
CA LEU A 200 -17.13 -2.52 6.05
C LEU A 200 -17.33 -3.95 6.55
N LEU A 201 -16.34 -4.84 6.37
CA LEU A 201 -16.39 -6.26 6.72
C LEU A 201 -15.61 -6.54 8.01
N TYR A 202 -14.72 -5.62 8.38
CA TYR A 202 -13.77 -5.76 9.47
C TYR A 202 -13.91 -4.61 10.47
N THR A 203 -13.15 -4.67 11.53
CA THR A 203 -13.04 -3.59 12.52
C THR A 203 -12.47 -2.32 11.86
N LYS A 204 -13.02 -1.16 12.25
CA LYS A 204 -12.65 0.16 11.71
C LYS A 204 -11.13 0.37 11.60
N SER A 205 -10.71 1.01 10.50
CA SER A 205 -9.32 1.44 10.32
C SER A 205 -8.86 2.35 11.46
N TYR A 206 -7.70 2.06 12.05
CA TYR A 206 -7.09 2.92 13.07
C TYR A 206 -6.74 4.30 12.52
N ILE A 207 -6.31 4.37 11.25
CA ILE A 207 -5.95 5.62 10.58
C ILE A 207 -7.18 6.53 10.44
N ALA A 208 -8.35 5.99 10.11
CA ALA A 208 -9.58 6.77 10.02
C ALA A 208 -9.99 7.38 11.37
N HIS A 209 -9.78 6.65 12.46
CA HIS A 209 -10.03 7.14 13.81
C HIS A 209 -9.08 8.30 14.18
N ASP A 210 -7.80 8.15 13.91
CA ASP A 210 -6.78 9.17 14.17
C ASP A 210 -7.03 10.45 13.37
N ARG A 211 -7.40 10.32 12.09
CA ARG A 211 -7.74 11.49 11.23
C ARG A 211 -8.91 12.29 11.81
N ASN A 212 -9.93 11.63 12.32
CA ASN A 212 -11.08 12.31 12.94
C ASN A 212 -10.67 13.06 14.20
N LYS A 213 -9.89 12.42 15.07
CA LYS A 213 -9.36 13.05 16.28
C LYS A 213 -8.48 14.27 15.99
N MET A 214 -7.62 14.18 14.95
CA MET A 214 -6.78 15.31 14.53
C MET A 214 -7.59 16.47 13.96
N LYS A 215 -8.70 16.21 13.26
CA LYS A 215 -9.61 17.26 12.76
C LYS A 215 -10.28 17.99 13.92
N GLU A 216 -10.77 17.28 14.94
CA GLU A 216 -11.36 17.87 16.13
C GLU A 216 -10.36 18.79 16.84
N LEU A 217 -9.12 18.33 17.09
CA LEU A 217 -8.07 19.13 17.73
C LEU A 217 -7.65 20.37 16.96
N ARG A 218 -7.88 20.41 15.63
CA ARG A 218 -7.58 21.57 14.76
C ARG A 218 -8.76 22.52 14.64
N SER A 219 -9.98 22.08 14.84
CA SER A 219 -11.19 22.94 14.86
C SER A 219 -11.30 23.78 16.12
N ASP A 220 -10.62 23.37 17.20
CA ASP A 220 -10.63 24.05 18.49
C ASP A 220 -9.51 25.10 18.65
N LYS A 221 -8.75 25.35 17.55
CA LYS A 221 -7.72 26.40 17.46
C LYS A 221 -8.12 27.49 16.47
#